data_37d8b4381c23fddc1c363033059a0f1e
#
_entry.id   37d8b4381c23fddc1c363033059a0f1e
#
_cell.length_a   1.000
_cell.length_b   1.000
_cell.length_c   1.000
_cell.angle_alpha   90.00
_cell.angle_beta   90.00
_cell.angle_gamma   90.00
#
_symmetry.space_group_name_H-M   'P 1'
#
loop_
_entity.id
_entity.type
_entity.pdbx_description
1 polymer ?
#
loop_
_entity_poly.entity_id
_entity_poly.type
_entity_poly.pdbx_seq_one_letter_code
_entity_poly.pdbx_strand_id
1 'polypeptide(L)'
;MIACGHFQESFVSPMRATLYARVSTHDQHTLTMQMDAMREFATRRHWTVTDAVEELASGAKDHRPKRQDLLTSAKQRKLDVIMVWKLDRWGRSLVDLMTTLHELTALGVGFVSLTEALDLTTPAGRAFAGFLAVFAEFERDLMRERIKAEIIDARKRGKAHGRPRAKANKADQLRLLAQQGLSQAAIARQLGIWRTSVPRVLAQQQGT
;
A
#
# COMPACT_ATOMS: atom_id res chain seq x y z
N MET A 1 -37.20 -38.53 -36.11
CA MET A 1 -37.37 -38.20 -34.68
C MET A 1 -36.08 -37.53 -34.26
N ILE A 2 -36.01 -36.17 -34.36
CA ILE A 2 -34.81 -35.37 -34.08
C ILE A 2 -34.93 -34.90 -32.63
N ALA A 3 -34.05 -35.40 -31.75
CA ALA A 3 -33.99 -34.98 -30.35
C ALA A 3 -33.53 -33.52 -30.27
N CYS A 4 -34.42 -32.66 -29.82
CA CYS A 4 -34.14 -31.25 -29.54
C CYS A 4 -33.27 -31.21 -28.27
N GLY A 5 -31.97 -30.98 -28.45
CA GLY A 5 -31.03 -30.79 -27.35
C GLY A 5 -31.42 -29.53 -26.58
N HIS A 6 -31.80 -29.70 -25.33
CA HIS A 6 -31.95 -28.60 -24.38
C HIS A 6 -30.59 -27.93 -24.18
N PHE A 7 -30.41 -26.78 -24.78
CA PHE A 7 -29.28 -25.89 -24.49
C PHE A 7 -29.54 -25.35 -23.07
N GLN A 8 -28.86 -25.93 -22.11
CA GLN A 8 -28.91 -25.50 -20.73
C GLN A 8 -28.18 -24.15 -20.65
N GLU A 9 -28.93 -23.05 -20.71
CA GLU A 9 -28.41 -21.73 -20.43
C GLU A 9 -27.85 -21.77 -18.99
N SER A 10 -26.53 -21.81 -18.90
CA SER A 10 -25.83 -21.61 -17.64
C SER A 10 -26.16 -20.20 -17.18
N PHE A 11 -27.06 -20.06 -16.22
CA PHE A 11 -27.32 -18.79 -15.52
C PHE A 11 -26.02 -18.38 -14.79
N VAL A 12 -25.15 -17.67 -15.49
CA VAL A 12 -24.03 -16.97 -14.85
C VAL A 12 -24.65 -15.85 -14.04
N SER A 13 -24.59 -15.98 -12.73
CA SER A 13 -25.08 -14.91 -11.83
C SER A 13 -24.38 -13.59 -12.21
N PRO A 14 -25.14 -12.47 -12.29
CA PRO A 14 -24.54 -11.20 -12.66
C PRO A 14 -23.43 -10.80 -11.67
N MET A 15 -22.31 -10.30 -12.19
CA MET A 15 -21.18 -9.88 -11.35
C MET A 15 -21.60 -8.75 -10.41
N ARG A 16 -21.21 -8.88 -9.15
CA ARG A 16 -21.48 -7.87 -8.11
C ARG A 16 -20.42 -6.77 -8.20
N ALA A 17 -20.83 -5.60 -8.66
CA ALA A 17 -19.96 -4.45 -8.85
C ALA A 17 -20.08 -3.49 -7.66
N THR A 18 -18.93 -3.04 -7.14
CA THR A 18 -18.84 -1.95 -6.17
C THR A 18 -18.19 -0.74 -6.81
N LEU A 19 -18.86 0.40 -6.73
CA LEU A 19 -18.35 1.67 -7.23
C LEU A 19 -17.54 2.36 -6.14
N TYR A 20 -16.37 2.90 -6.50
CA TYR A 20 -15.55 3.68 -5.59
C TYR A 20 -15.19 5.02 -6.21
N ALA A 21 -15.58 6.10 -5.56
CA ALA A 21 -15.22 7.45 -5.93
C ALA A 21 -14.50 8.15 -4.78
N ARG A 22 -13.42 8.85 -5.10
CA ARG A 22 -12.72 9.73 -4.16
C ARG A 22 -12.78 11.15 -4.66
N VAL A 23 -13.31 12.04 -3.84
CA VAL A 23 -13.47 13.45 -4.15
C VAL A 23 -12.76 14.32 -3.14
N SER A 24 -12.26 15.46 -3.60
CA SER A 24 -11.88 16.57 -2.71
C SER A 24 -13.13 17.33 -2.27
N THR A 25 -13.03 18.04 -1.14
CA THR A 25 -14.15 18.86 -0.64
C THR A 25 -14.66 19.91 -1.63
N HIS A 26 -13.89 20.22 -2.68
CA HIS A 26 -14.27 21.19 -3.71
C HIS A 26 -14.91 20.59 -4.97
N ASP A 27 -14.82 19.25 -5.16
CA ASP A 27 -15.20 18.59 -6.42
C ASP A 27 -16.53 17.83 -6.35
N GLN A 28 -17.44 18.20 -5.45
CA GLN A 28 -18.71 17.47 -5.26
C GLN A 28 -19.59 17.44 -6.51
N HIS A 29 -19.53 18.46 -7.36
CA HIS A 29 -20.29 18.49 -8.63
C HIS A 29 -19.84 17.41 -9.62
N THR A 30 -18.58 17.00 -9.59
CA THR A 30 -18.07 15.95 -10.48
C THR A 30 -18.40 14.55 -9.98
N LEU A 31 -18.72 14.39 -8.69
CA LEU A 31 -18.99 13.10 -8.06
C LEU A 31 -20.22 12.43 -8.69
N THR A 32 -21.33 13.14 -8.80
CA THR A 32 -22.58 12.61 -9.37
C THR A 32 -22.33 12.12 -10.80
N MET A 33 -21.68 12.94 -11.64
CA MET A 33 -21.35 12.57 -13.02
C MET A 33 -20.48 11.30 -13.07
N GLN A 34 -19.46 11.19 -12.18
CA GLN A 34 -18.58 10.01 -12.12
C GLN A 34 -19.37 8.76 -11.74
N MET A 35 -20.23 8.87 -10.72
CA MET A 35 -21.04 7.76 -10.24
C MET A 35 -22.05 7.30 -11.28
N ASP A 36 -22.69 8.23 -11.97
CA ASP A 36 -23.68 7.93 -13.01
C ASP A 36 -23.02 7.24 -14.21
N ALA A 37 -21.86 7.71 -14.65
CA ALA A 37 -21.09 7.05 -15.71
C ALA A 37 -20.66 5.63 -15.33
N MET A 38 -20.24 5.40 -14.06
CA MET A 38 -19.92 4.05 -13.58
C MET A 38 -21.15 3.15 -13.51
N ARG A 39 -22.31 3.67 -13.08
CA ARG A 39 -23.59 2.93 -13.08
C ARG A 39 -24.03 2.55 -14.50
N GLU A 40 -23.93 3.50 -15.43
CA GLU A 40 -24.24 3.24 -16.85
C GLU A 40 -23.34 2.15 -17.43
N PHE A 41 -22.03 2.19 -17.12
CA PHE A 41 -21.12 1.15 -17.56
C PHE A 41 -21.48 -0.22 -16.97
N ALA A 42 -21.79 -0.30 -15.67
CA ALA A 42 -22.22 -1.54 -15.03
C ALA A 42 -23.51 -2.10 -15.66
N THR A 43 -24.48 -1.22 -15.95
CA THR A 43 -25.75 -1.60 -16.60
C THR A 43 -25.49 -2.18 -18.01
N ARG A 44 -24.65 -1.54 -18.82
CA ARG A 44 -24.26 -2.07 -20.15
C ARG A 44 -23.58 -3.45 -20.10
N ARG A 45 -22.91 -3.74 -18.98
CA ARG A 45 -22.23 -5.03 -18.73
C ARG A 45 -23.14 -6.05 -18.04
N HIS A 46 -24.40 -5.72 -17.77
CA HIS A 46 -25.32 -6.55 -16.98
C HIS A 46 -24.79 -6.92 -15.60
N TRP A 47 -24.05 -5.99 -14.96
CA TRP A 47 -23.55 -6.16 -13.61
C TRP A 47 -24.50 -5.58 -12.58
N THR A 48 -24.58 -6.19 -11.41
CA THR A 48 -25.38 -5.66 -10.30
C THR A 48 -24.53 -4.75 -9.44
N VAL A 49 -24.87 -3.47 -9.35
CA VAL A 49 -24.23 -2.54 -8.41
C VAL A 49 -24.72 -2.86 -7.01
N THR A 50 -23.84 -3.41 -6.18
CA THR A 50 -24.16 -3.80 -4.79
C THR A 50 -23.83 -2.72 -3.79
N ASP A 51 -22.85 -1.85 -4.09
CA ASP A 51 -22.43 -0.77 -3.20
C ASP A 51 -21.83 0.40 -4.00
N ALA A 52 -21.91 1.59 -3.42
CA ALA A 52 -21.40 2.83 -3.99
C ALA A 52 -20.67 3.63 -2.88
N VAL A 53 -19.36 3.52 -2.87
CA VAL A 53 -18.49 4.02 -1.80
C VAL A 53 -17.89 5.36 -2.20
N GLU A 54 -18.19 6.39 -1.43
CA GLU A 54 -17.64 7.73 -1.61
C GLU A 54 -16.63 8.04 -0.49
N GLU A 55 -15.40 8.39 -0.85
CA GLU A 55 -14.35 8.74 0.11
C GLU A 55 -13.94 10.18 -0.05
N LEU A 56 -14.05 10.96 1.05
CA LEU A 56 -13.64 12.35 1.06
C LEU A 56 -12.13 12.46 1.31
N ALA A 57 -11.43 13.10 0.38
CA ALA A 57 -10.01 13.39 0.54
C ALA A 57 -9.82 14.60 1.45
N SER A 58 -9.39 14.39 2.70
CA SER A 58 -8.86 15.47 3.53
C SER A 58 -7.39 15.70 3.19
N GLY A 59 -7.02 16.95 2.82
CA GLY A 59 -5.72 17.30 2.24
C GLY A 59 -4.47 17.04 3.08
N ALA A 60 -4.58 16.60 4.35
CA ALA A 60 -3.45 16.41 5.25
C ALA A 60 -3.20 14.95 5.66
N LYS A 61 -4.16 14.04 5.50
CA LYS A 61 -4.02 12.63 5.89
C LYS A 61 -4.52 11.76 4.76
N ASP A 62 -3.58 11.08 4.10
CA ASP A 62 -3.86 10.11 3.05
C ASP A 62 -4.38 8.77 3.62
N HIS A 63 -5.25 8.85 4.62
CA HIS A 63 -5.93 7.71 5.21
C HIS A 63 -7.19 7.41 4.39
N ARG A 64 -7.29 6.20 3.84
CA ARG A 64 -8.39 5.73 2.98
C ARG A 64 -9.08 4.53 3.62
N PRO A 65 -9.86 4.74 4.68
CA PRO A 65 -10.51 3.65 5.40
C PRO A 65 -11.48 2.88 4.50
N LYS A 66 -12.28 3.58 3.71
CA LYS A 66 -13.27 2.94 2.84
C LYS A 66 -12.64 2.09 1.75
N ARG A 67 -11.50 2.54 1.17
CA ARG A 67 -10.72 1.69 0.26
C ARG A 67 -10.22 0.43 0.96
N GLN A 68 -9.76 0.53 2.20
CA GLN A 68 -9.30 -0.62 2.97
C GLN A 68 -10.42 -1.60 3.29
N ASP A 69 -11.63 -1.08 3.57
CA ASP A 69 -12.82 -1.89 3.77
C ASP A 69 -13.22 -2.64 2.49
N LEU A 70 -13.06 -2.00 1.32
CA LEU A 70 -13.27 -2.67 0.02
C LEU A 70 -12.27 -3.79 -0.23
N LEU A 71 -10.99 -3.59 0.07
CA LEU A 71 -9.99 -4.65 -0.03
C LEU A 71 -10.29 -5.81 0.92
N THR A 72 -10.80 -5.52 2.11
CA THR A 72 -11.25 -6.54 3.06
C THR A 72 -12.48 -7.30 2.52
N SER A 73 -13.44 -6.59 1.94
CA SER A 73 -14.63 -7.18 1.30
C SER A 73 -14.26 -8.06 0.09
N ALA A 74 -13.26 -7.66 -0.69
CA ALA A 74 -12.68 -8.46 -1.77
C ALA A 74 -12.09 -9.78 -1.26
N LYS A 75 -11.30 -9.75 -0.18
CA LYS A 75 -10.76 -10.94 0.49
C LYS A 75 -11.86 -11.88 1.00
N GLN A 76 -12.99 -11.32 1.43
CA GLN A 76 -14.17 -12.07 1.89
C GLN A 76 -15.09 -12.52 0.75
N ARG A 77 -14.72 -12.26 -0.53
CA ARG A 77 -15.51 -12.60 -1.73
C ARG A 77 -16.94 -12.01 -1.72
N LYS A 78 -17.10 -10.83 -1.13
CA LYS A 78 -18.39 -10.13 -1.06
C LYS A 78 -18.71 -9.32 -2.31
N LEU A 79 -17.72 -9.09 -3.16
CA LEU A 79 -17.82 -8.36 -4.42
C LEU A 79 -16.98 -9.09 -5.49
N ASP A 80 -17.34 -8.89 -6.75
CA ASP A 80 -16.68 -9.55 -7.89
C ASP A 80 -15.88 -8.55 -8.71
N VAL A 81 -16.24 -7.25 -8.67
CA VAL A 81 -15.52 -6.20 -9.39
C VAL A 81 -15.57 -4.88 -8.63
N ILE A 82 -14.45 -4.17 -8.63
CA ILE A 82 -14.33 -2.79 -8.15
C ILE A 82 -14.22 -1.87 -9.37
N MET A 83 -15.03 -0.82 -9.39
CA MET A 83 -15.05 0.18 -10.46
C MET A 83 -14.63 1.53 -9.91
N VAL A 84 -13.73 2.22 -10.63
CA VAL A 84 -13.29 3.58 -10.33
C VAL A 84 -13.41 4.48 -11.55
N TRP A 85 -13.55 5.78 -11.33
CA TRP A 85 -13.54 6.75 -12.42
C TRP A 85 -12.15 6.89 -13.04
N LYS A 86 -11.10 7.01 -12.18
CA LYS A 86 -9.68 7.17 -12.56
C LYS A 86 -8.77 6.37 -11.63
N LEU A 87 -7.63 5.91 -12.16
CA LEU A 87 -6.62 5.19 -11.38
C LEU A 87 -6.05 6.01 -10.22
N ASP A 88 -5.89 7.33 -10.39
CA ASP A 88 -5.38 8.24 -9.36
C ASP A 88 -6.34 8.37 -8.15
N ARG A 89 -7.61 8.03 -8.33
CA ARG A 89 -8.57 7.96 -7.24
C ARG A 89 -8.34 6.72 -6.38
N TRP A 90 -7.83 5.65 -6.95
CA TRP A 90 -7.56 4.40 -6.26
C TRP A 90 -6.13 4.31 -5.68
N GLY A 91 -5.09 4.49 -6.50
CA GLY A 91 -3.69 4.41 -6.09
C GLY A 91 -3.17 5.70 -5.42
N ARG A 92 -2.17 5.56 -4.52
CA ARG A 92 -1.41 6.68 -3.93
C ARG A 92 -0.12 6.92 -4.69
N SER A 93 0.42 5.87 -5.25
CA SER A 93 1.61 5.83 -6.08
C SER A 93 1.46 4.70 -7.08
N LEU A 94 2.32 4.67 -8.09
CA LEU A 94 2.33 3.57 -9.05
C LEU A 94 2.55 2.22 -8.35
N VAL A 95 3.45 2.16 -7.37
CA VAL A 95 3.73 0.94 -6.60
C VAL A 95 2.51 0.47 -5.79
N ASP A 96 1.81 1.38 -5.10
CA ASP A 96 0.58 1.06 -4.34
C ASP A 96 -0.53 0.58 -5.28
N LEU A 97 -0.71 1.25 -6.43
CA LEU A 97 -1.67 0.86 -7.45
C LEU A 97 -1.38 -0.56 -7.95
N MET A 98 -0.16 -0.83 -8.39
CA MET A 98 0.23 -2.13 -8.93
C MET A 98 0.11 -3.25 -7.89
N THR A 99 0.51 -2.99 -6.66
CA THR A 99 0.39 -3.96 -5.56
C THR A 99 -1.07 -4.33 -5.32
N THR A 100 -1.96 -3.35 -5.28
CA THR A 100 -3.39 -3.63 -5.04
C THR A 100 -4.08 -4.26 -6.26
N LEU A 101 -3.73 -3.89 -7.48
CA LEU A 101 -4.26 -4.55 -8.68
C LEU A 101 -3.81 -6.02 -8.76
N HIS A 102 -2.56 -6.31 -8.41
CA HIS A 102 -2.06 -7.67 -8.33
C HIS A 102 -2.79 -8.49 -7.25
N GLU A 103 -3.01 -7.90 -6.07
CA GLU A 103 -3.77 -8.53 -4.98
C GLU A 103 -5.21 -8.85 -5.41
N LEU A 104 -5.92 -7.91 -6.04
CA LEU A 104 -7.28 -8.11 -6.55
C LEU A 104 -7.31 -9.22 -7.62
N THR A 105 -6.35 -9.22 -8.53
CA THR A 105 -6.23 -10.27 -9.57
C THR A 105 -6.01 -11.65 -8.94
N ALA A 106 -5.15 -11.77 -7.93
CA ALA A 106 -4.90 -13.02 -7.22
C ALA A 106 -6.15 -13.53 -6.46
N LEU A 107 -6.99 -12.61 -5.99
CA LEU A 107 -8.28 -12.93 -5.36
C LEU A 107 -9.38 -13.29 -6.37
N GLY A 108 -9.14 -13.11 -7.68
CA GLY A 108 -10.14 -13.27 -8.73
C GLY A 108 -11.15 -12.14 -8.80
N VAL A 109 -10.84 -10.98 -8.19
CA VAL A 109 -11.68 -9.78 -8.21
C VAL A 109 -11.28 -8.90 -9.38
N GLY A 110 -12.25 -8.55 -10.22
CA GLY A 110 -12.07 -7.62 -11.33
C GLY A 110 -11.81 -6.19 -10.84
N PHE A 111 -11.14 -5.41 -11.67
CA PHE A 111 -10.96 -3.98 -11.44
C PHE A 111 -11.15 -3.23 -12.76
N VAL A 112 -11.93 -2.17 -12.73
CA VAL A 112 -12.22 -1.34 -13.92
C VAL A 112 -11.96 0.12 -13.61
N SER A 113 -11.18 0.77 -14.47
CA SER A 113 -11.03 2.22 -14.49
C SER A 113 -11.60 2.76 -15.80
N LEU A 114 -12.59 3.67 -15.71
CA LEU A 114 -13.30 4.13 -16.89
C LEU A 114 -12.46 5.04 -17.79
N THR A 115 -11.71 5.96 -17.18
CA THR A 115 -10.97 6.99 -17.92
C THR A 115 -9.77 6.43 -18.66
N GLU A 116 -9.04 5.51 -18.05
CA GLU A 116 -7.87 4.86 -18.66
C GLU A 116 -8.24 3.61 -19.46
N ALA A 117 -9.54 3.29 -19.58
CA ALA A 117 -10.05 2.09 -20.24
C ALA A 117 -9.36 0.79 -19.77
N LEU A 118 -8.96 0.75 -18.49
CA LEU A 118 -8.37 -0.44 -17.88
C LEU A 118 -9.48 -1.35 -17.37
N ASP A 119 -9.51 -2.58 -17.86
CA ASP A 119 -10.53 -3.57 -17.50
C ASP A 119 -9.88 -4.94 -17.21
N LEU A 120 -9.62 -5.23 -15.94
CA LEU A 120 -9.02 -6.50 -15.50
C LEU A 120 -9.99 -7.70 -15.55
N THR A 121 -11.26 -7.49 -15.89
CA THR A 121 -12.19 -8.58 -16.15
C THR A 121 -11.91 -9.26 -17.50
N THR A 122 -11.21 -8.56 -18.39
CA THR A 122 -10.84 -9.06 -19.72
C THR A 122 -9.45 -9.73 -19.71
N PRO A 123 -9.20 -10.70 -20.60
CA PRO A 123 -7.86 -11.29 -20.74
C PRO A 123 -6.78 -10.26 -21.09
N ALA A 124 -7.08 -9.31 -21.97
CA ALA A 124 -6.15 -8.24 -22.37
C ALA A 124 -5.81 -7.31 -21.21
N GLY A 125 -6.81 -6.92 -20.40
CA GLY A 125 -6.59 -6.09 -19.20
C GLY A 125 -5.75 -6.81 -18.16
N ARG A 126 -5.96 -8.11 -17.94
CA ARG A 126 -5.12 -8.91 -17.04
C ARG A 126 -3.68 -9.01 -17.53
N ALA A 127 -3.46 -9.22 -18.83
CA ALA A 127 -2.12 -9.22 -19.41
C ALA A 127 -1.41 -7.88 -19.23
N PHE A 128 -2.13 -6.77 -19.46
CA PHE A 128 -1.62 -5.43 -19.23
C PHE A 128 -1.27 -5.17 -17.75
N ALA A 129 -2.10 -5.61 -16.81
CA ALA A 129 -1.80 -5.52 -15.38
C ALA A 129 -0.54 -6.32 -15.00
N GLY A 130 -0.33 -7.49 -15.60
CA GLY A 130 0.89 -8.28 -15.45
C GLY A 130 2.13 -7.52 -15.90
N PHE A 131 2.06 -6.87 -17.07
CA PHE A 131 3.14 -6.02 -17.58
C PHE A 131 3.45 -4.85 -16.64
N LEU A 132 2.42 -4.15 -16.16
CA LEU A 132 2.58 -3.05 -15.20
C LEU A 132 3.19 -3.52 -13.87
N ALA A 133 2.88 -4.74 -13.42
CA ALA A 133 3.46 -5.31 -12.20
C ALA A 133 4.98 -5.52 -12.33
N VAL A 134 5.43 -6.06 -13.47
CA VAL A 134 6.87 -6.22 -13.79
C VAL A 134 7.56 -4.85 -13.82
N PHE A 135 6.93 -3.86 -14.44
CA PHE A 135 7.49 -2.50 -14.50
C PHE A 135 7.61 -1.87 -13.10
N ALA A 136 6.60 -2.06 -12.24
CA ALA A 136 6.64 -1.55 -10.86
C ALA A 136 7.73 -2.25 -10.00
N GLU A 137 8.02 -3.51 -10.25
CA GLU A 137 9.13 -4.23 -9.62
C GLU A 137 10.48 -3.66 -10.07
N PHE A 138 10.65 -3.46 -11.36
CA PHE A 138 11.84 -2.82 -11.93
C PHE A 138 12.08 -1.42 -11.36
N GLU A 139 11.07 -0.56 -11.28
CA GLU A 139 11.19 0.77 -10.66
C GLU A 139 11.60 0.67 -9.18
N ARG A 140 11.05 -0.30 -8.45
CA ARG A 140 11.40 -0.53 -7.04
C ARG A 140 12.87 -0.92 -6.88
N ASP A 141 13.39 -1.75 -7.78
CA ASP A 141 14.78 -2.18 -7.73
C ASP A 141 15.73 -1.05 -8.11
N LEU A 142 15.41 -0.24 -9.12
CA LEU A 142 16.16 0.98 -9.44
C LEU A 142 16.23 1.96 -8.25
N MET A 143 15.10 2.15 -7.55
CA MET A 143 15.08 2.98 -6.34
C MET A 143 15.96 2.41 -5.23
N ARG A 144 15.94 1.09 -5.02
CA ARG A 144 16.81 0.43 -4.04
C ARG A 144 18.28 0.60 -4.38
N GLU A 145 18.65 0.48 -5.65
CA GLU A 145 20.02 0.70 -6.11
C GLU A 145 20.46 2.15 -5.89
N ARG A 146 19.61 3.12 -6.22
CA ARG A 146 19.89 4.54 -5.96
C ARG A 146 20.10 4.81 -4.48
N ILE A 147 19.23 4.31 -3.60
CA ILE A 147 19.36 4.48 -2.15
C ILE A 147 20.67 3.84 -1.66
N LYS A 148 21.03 2.64 -2.14
CA LYS A 148 22.30 2.00 -1.78
C LYS A 148 23.50 2.85 -2.21
N ALA A 149 23.48 3.38 -3.43
CA ALA A 149 24.54 4.25 -3.94
C ALA A 149 24.68 5.54 -3.10
N GLU A 150 23.56 6.18 -2.74
CA GLU A 150 23.54 7.36 -1.88
C GLU A 150 24.10 7.07 -0.47
N ILE A 151 23.77 5.91 0.11
CA ILE A 151 24.31 5.48 1.40
C ILE A 151 25.82 5.27 1.33
N ILE A 152 26.33 4.64 0.26
CA ILE A 152 27.76 4.41 0.06
C ILE A 152 28.47 5.76 -0.07
N ASP A 153 27.93 6.67 -0.85
CA ASP A 153 28.49 8.00 -1.05
C ASP A 153 28.47 8.84 0.25
N ALA A 154 27.37 8.79 1.01
CA ALA A 154 27.28 9.43 2.31
C ALA A 154 28.34 8.90 3.30
N ARG A 155 28.58 7.56 3.30
CA ARG A 155 29.63 6.94 4.12
C ARG A 155 31.04 7.37 3.69
N LYS A 156 31.31 7.45 2.38
CA LYS A 156 32.59 7.97 1.87
C LYS A 156 32.84 9.43 2.29
N ARG A 157 31.79 10.24 2.41
CA ARG A 157 31.85 11.62 2.92
C ARG A 157 31.87 11.72 4.46
N GLY A 158 32.01 10.60 5.17
CA GLY A 158 32.07 10.58 6.65
C GLY A 158 30.72 10.81 7.34
N LYS A 159 29.59 10.82 6.60
CA LYS A 159 28.27 10.96 7.22
C LYS A 159 27.85 9.64 7.86
N ALA A 160 27.57 9.68 9.16
CA ALA A 160 27.02 8.51 9.86
C ALA A 160 25.63 8.17 9.31
N HIS A 161 25.42 6.90 8.92
CA HIS A 161 24.13 6.38 8.49
C HIS A 161 23.59 5.44 9.57
N GLY A 162 22.33 5.60 9.91
CA GLY A 162 21.65 4.80 10.92
C GLY A 162 21.25 5.61 12.16
N ARG A 163 20.76 4.88 13.18
CA ARG A 163 20.38 5.51 14.46
C ARG A 163 21.60 6.21 15.06
N PRO A 164 21.50 7.51 15.43
CA PRO A 164 22.60 8.23 16.08
C PRO A 164 23.14 7.42 17.25
N ARG A 165 24.45 7.19 17.30
CA ARG A 165 25.07 6.60 18.50
C ARG A 165 24.79 7.56 19.65
N ALA A 166 24.40 7.04 20.80
CA ALA A 166 24.27 7.85 22.03
C ALA A 166 25.53 8.70 22.16
N LYS A 167 25.33 10.03 22.24
CA LYS A 167 26.42 11.02 22.15
C LYS A 167 27.63 10.56 22.97
N ALA A 168 28.83 10.71 22.41
CA ALA A 168 30.08 10.35 23.04
C ALA A 168 30.19 10.79 24.52
N ASN A 169 29.64 11.98 24.84
CA ASN A 169 29.53 12.47 26.21
C ASN A 169 28.84 11.52 27.21
N LYS A 170 27.87 10.72 26.75
CA LYS A 170 27.21 9.76 27.66
C LYS A 170 28.04 8.51 27.86
N ALA A 171 28.92 8.14 26.92
CA ALA A 171 29.79 6.99 27.07
C ALA A 171 30.90 7.23 28.13
N ASP A 172 31.46 8.43 28.16
CA ASP A 172 32.46 8.81 29.16
C ASP A 172 31.84 8.96 30.57
N GLN A 173 30.68 9.60 30.66
CA GLN A 173 29.93 9.66 31.91
C GLN A 173 29.55 8.27 32.43
N LEU A 174 29.17 7.36 31.54
CA LEU A 174 28.81 6.00 31.88
C LEU A 174 30.03 5.23 32.47
N ARG A 175 31.24 5.43 31.92
CA ARG A 175 32.48 4.84 32.46
C ARG A 175 32.81 5.37 33.82
N LEU A 176 32.74 6.69 34.00
CA LEU A 176 32.99 7.32 35.28
C LEU A 176 32.08 6.75 36.38
N LEU A 177 30.81 6.63 36.09
CA LEU A 177 29.83 6.07 37.03
C LEU A 177 30.04 4.58 37.29
N ALA A 178 30.49 3.81 36.26
CA ALA A 178 30.85 2.41 36.45
C ALA A 178 32.11 2.23 37.31
N GLN A 179 33.12 3.09 37.15
CA GLN A 179 34.33 3.10 37.99
C GLN A 179 34.02 3.48 39.45
N GLN A 180 32.99 4.30 39.66
CA GLN A 180 32.51 4.64 41.02
C GLN A 180 31.69 3.49 41.67
N GLY A 181 31.58 2.33 41.03
CA GLY A 181 30.92 1.15 41.59
C GLY A 181 29.38 1.18 41.50
N LEU A 182 28.77 2.11 40.72
CA LEU A 182 27.34 2.15 40.58
C LEU A 182 26.80 0.94 39.77
N SER A 183 25.66 0.41 40.21
CA SER A 183 25.01 -0.68 39.48
C SER A 183 24.50 -0.23 38.11
N GLN A 184 24.42 -1.16 37.14
CA GLN A 184 23.93 -0.87 35.80
C GLN A 184 22.53 -0.22 35.78
N ALA A 185 21.72 -0.56 36.76
CA ALA A 185 20.37 0.03 36.93
C ALA A 185 20.42 1.49 37.40
N ALA A 186 21.35 1.82 38.32
CA ALA A 186 21.60 3.18 38.80
C ALA A 186 22.15 4.07 37.68
N ILE A 187 23.15 3.57 36.95
CA ILE A 187 23.74 4.26 35.78
C ILE A 187 22.67 4.55 34.72
N ALA A 188 21.86 3.56 34.37
CA ALA A 188 20.78 3.72 33.39
C ALA A 188 19.80 4.80 33.78
N ARG A 189 19.41 4.85 35.05
CA ARG A 189 18.48 5.84 35.62
C ARG A 189 19.07 7.24 35.60
N GLN A 190 20.34 7.37 36.03
CA GLN A 190 21.03 8.66 36.12
C GLN A 190 21.30 9.28 34.74
N LEU A 191 21.63 8.46 33.73
CA LEU A 191 21.90 8.93 32.37
C LEU A 191 20.68 8.98 31.46
N GLY A 192 19.50 8.54 31.94
CA GLY A 192 18.26 8.49 31.14
C GLY A 192 18.41 7.58 29.91
N ILE A 193 19.03 6.41 30.07
CA ILE A 193 19.22 5.41 29.01
C ILE A 193 18.64 4.06 29.43
N TRP A 194 18.37 3.21 28.45
CA TRP A 194 17.88 1.85 28.74
C TRP A 194 18.98 1.02 29.44
N ARG A 195 18.60 0.25 30.46
CA ARG A 195 19.51 -0.65 31.19
C ARG A 195 20.31 -1.57 30.27
N THR A 196 19.68 -2.08 29.22
CA THR A 196 20.30 -2.93 28.20
C THR A 196 21.36 -2.23 27.36
N SER A 197 21.42 -0.90 27.35
CA SER A 197 22.43 -0.10 26.66
C SER A 197 23.73 0.01 27.44
N VAL A 198 23.69 -0.11 28.78
CA VAL A 198 24.86 0.04 29.65
C VAL A 198 25.95 -0.99 29.33
N PRO A 199 25.69 -2.33 29.35
CA PRO A 199 26.72 -3.30 29.03
C PRO A 199 27.23 -3.20 27.60
N ARG A 200 26.35 -2.82 26.65
CA ARG A 200 26.72 -2.65 25.24
C ARG A 200 27.75 -1.52 25.05
N VAL A 201 27.56 -0.40 25.76
CA VAL A 201 28.49 0.74 25.69
C VAL A 201 29.80 0.43 26.37
N LEU A 202 29.80 -0.31 27.50
CA LEU A 202 31.01 -0.75 28.19
C LEU A 202 31.80 -1.76 27.36
N ALA A 203 31.16 -2.70 26.68
CA ALA A 203 31.79 -3.75 25.89
C ALA A 203 32.42 -3.26 24.56
N GLN A 204 31.98 -2.15 24.00
CA GLN A 204 32.44 -1.65 22.69
C GLN A 204 33.88 -1.14 22.65
N GLN A 205 34.65 -1.20 23.72
CA GLN A 205 36.05 -0.74 23.78
C GLN A 205 37.06 -1.78 24.28
N GLN A 206 36.70 -3.03 24.44
CA GLN A 206 37.69 -4.09 24.68
C GLN A 206 38.28 -4.64 23.38
N GLY A 207 37.96 -4.05 22.23
CA GLY A 207 38.38 -4.49 20.89
C GLY A 207 39.09 -3.43 20.06
N THR A 208 39.90 -2.52 20.69
CA THR A 208 40.84 -1.65 19.97
C THR A 208 42.23 -1.85 20.52
#